data_47f7f032796ccaa34ab82a020dfaad11
#
_entry.id   47f7f032796ccaa34ab82a020dfaad11
#
_cell.length_a   1.000
_cell.length_b   1.000
_cell.length_c   1.000
_cell.angle_alpha   90.00
_cell.angle_beta   90.00
_cell.angle_gamma   90.00
#
_symmetry.space_group_name_H-M   'P 1'
#
loop_
_entity.id
_entity.type
_entity.pdbx_description
1 polymer ?
#
loop_
_entity_poly.entity_id
_entity_poly.type
_entity_poly.pdbx_seq_one_letter_code
_entity_poly.pdbx_strand_id
1 'polypeptide(L)'
;HVTGTGLTHRGSASGRDAMHAKLEGAETLTDSMKMFRMGLEGGRPVAGEVGAQPEWFYKGNGHTAVAPGAALTSPGFALDGGEEPELAGIYVIAPDGTPARVGWAVANEFSDHVTERINYLYLAHSKLREAAFGPEILLGDLPADVRGTSRIRRDGAVIWEKPFLSGEANMSHTMANLEHHHFKYDLFCHPGDVHVHMFGTATLSFADGIGTKAGDVFEIEVPAFGLPLKNPLAI
;
A
#
# COMPACT_ATOMS: atom_id res chain seq x y z
N HIS A 1 -3.67 -12.69 7.64
CA HIS A 1 -2.41 -11.97 7.44
C HIS A 1 -2.66 -10.64 6.75
N VAL A 2 -2.02 -9.58 7.23
CA VAL A 2 -2.03 -8.26 6.58
C VAL A 2 -0.60 -7.96 6.16
N THR A 3 -0.40 -7.77 4.86
CA THR A 3 0.93 -7.61 4.25
C THR A 3 0.88 -6.50 3.19
N GLY A 4 2.03 -6.03 2.76
CA GLY A 4 2.10 -5.06 1.68
C GLY A 4 3.37 -5.18 0.85
N THR A 5 3.33 -4.54 -0.31
CA THR A 5 4.47 -4.32 -1.19
C THR A 5 4.61 -2.83 -1.46
N GLY A 6 5.82 -2.31 -1.35
CA GLY A 6 6.13 -0.91 -1.61
C GLY A 6 6.90 -0.69 -2.91
N LEU A 7 7.11 0.57 -3.26
CA LEU A 7 7.88 1.00 -4.43
C LEU A 7 7.38 0.42 -5.77
N THR A 8 6.08 0.10 -5.83
CA THR A 8 5.43 -0.59 -6.95
C THR A 8 4.74 0.35 -7.93
N HIS A 9 4.56 1.62 -7.59
CA HIS A 9 3.81 2.60 -8.37
C HIS A 9 4.74 3.63 -9.02
N ARG A 10 4.40 4.00 -10.26
CA ARG A 10 5.20 4.96 -11.07
C ARG A 10 4.95 6.42 -10.69
N GLY A 11 3.95 6.69 -9.84
CA GLY A 11 3.51 8.03 -9.48
C GLY A 11 2.77 8.76 -10.61
N SER A 12 2.55 10.07 -10.43
CA SER A 12 2.11 10.96 -11.52
C SER A 12 3.20 11.06 -12.60
N ALA A 13 2.85 11.52 -13.79
CA ALA A 13 3.84 11.73 -14.86
C ALA A 13 5.02 12.58 -14.39
N SER A 14 4.75 13.71 -13.69
CA SER A 14 5.77 14.60 -13.14
C SER A 14 6.59 13.93 -12.03
N GLY A 15 5.97 13.13 -11.17
CA GLY A 15 6.67 12.36 -10.12
C GLY A 15 7.57 11.28 -10.72
N ARG A 16 7.11 10.60 -11.78
CA ARG A 16 7.89 9.62 -12.53
C ARG A 16 9.11 10.25 -13.17
N ASP A 17 8.94 11.37 -13.87
CA ASP A 17 10.04 12.06 -14.53
C ASP A 17 11.09 12.56 -13.51
N ALA A 18 10.66 13.06 -12.35
CA ALA A 18 11.54 13.45 -11.27
C ALA A 18 12.30 12.25 -10.66
N MET A 19 11.65 11.08 -10.53
CA MET A 19 12.29 9.87 -10.04
C MET A 19 13.29 9.32 -11.06
N HIS A 20 12.94 9.30 -12.37
CA HIS A 20 13.86 8.90 -13.44
C HIS A 20 15.08 9.82 -13.48
N ALA A 21 14.90 11.14 -13.39
CA ALA A 21 16.00 12.09 -13.35
C ALA A 21 16.93 11.86 -12.14
N LYS A 22 16.38 11.51 -10.97
CA LYS A 22 17.18 11.12 -9.79
C LYS A 22 17.94 9.82 -10.01
N LEU A 23 17.34 8.83 -10.67
CA LEU A 23 18.01 7.55 -10.97
C LEU A 23 19.16 7.73 -11.97
N GLU A 24 18.99 8.61 -12.97
CA GLU A 24 20.01 8.88 -13.99
C GLU A 24 21.16 9.79 -13.51
N GLY A 25 20.84 10.74 -12.61
CA GLY A 25 21.79 11.74 -12.13
C GLY A 25 22.53 11.39 -10.84
N ALA A 26 22.20 10.29 -10.17
CA ALA A 26 22.81 9.92 -8.90
C ALA A 26 24.10 9.11 -9.11
N GLU A 27 25.22 9.60 -8.58
CA GLU A 27 26.49 8.84 -8.54
C GLU A 27 26.36 7.55 -7.71
N THR A 28 25.48 7.55 -6.69
CA THR A 28 25.16 6.39 -5.83
C THR A 28 23.68 6.31 -5.57
N LEU A 29 23.04 5.18 -5.92
CA LEU A 29 21.64 4.92 -5.64
C LEU A 29 21.46 4.46 -4.20
N THR A 30 20.44 4.99 -3.52
CA THR A 30 19.93 4.43 -2.26
C THR A 30 19.31 3.04 -2.50
N ASP A 31 19.13 2.23 -1.45
CA ASP A 31 18.53 0.90 -1.61
C ASP A 31 17.07 0.99 -2.08
N SER A 32 16.29 1.97 -1.62
CA SER A 32 14.94 2.23 -2.13
C SER A 32 14.95 2.54 -3.64
N MET A 33 15.89 3.35 -4.10
CA MET A 33 16.04 3.66 -5.54
C MET A 33 16.43 2.42 -6.36
N LYS A 34 17.30 1.56 -5.82
CA LYS A 34 17.66 0.27 -6.46
C LYS A 34 16.45 -0.63 -6.56
N MET A 35 15.67 -0.78 -5.48
CA MET A 35 14.45 -1.58 -5.47
C MET A 35 13.42 -1.07 -6.48
N PHE A 36 13.18 0.24 -6.53
CA PHE A 36 12.28 0.83 -7.51
C PHE A 36 12.76 0.57 -8.95
N ARG A 37 14.07 0.72 -9.22
CA ARG A 37 14.64 0.43 -10.55
C ARG A 37 14.49 -1.04 -10.93
N MET A 38 14.74 -1.98 -10.02
CA MET A 38 14.51 -3.40 -10.26
C MET A 38 13.05 -3.68 -10.66
N GLY A 39 12.08 -3.01 -10.03
CA GLY A 39 10.67 -3.08 -10.40
C GLY A 39 10.40 -2.55 -11.81
N LEU A 40 11.00 -1.40 -12.17
CA LEU A 40 10.85 -0.83 -13.52
C LEU A 40 11.41 -1.75 -14.61
N GLU A 41 12.56 -2.37 -14.35
CA GLU A 41 13.29 -3.21 -15.31
C GLU A 41 12.72 -4.63 -15.42
N GLY A 42 12.26 -5.21 -14.30
CA GLY A 42 11.91 -6.63 -14.23
C GLY A 42 10.57 -6.94 -13.55
N GLY A 43 9.80 -5.96 -13.09
CA GLY A 43 8.54 -6.20 -12.38
C GLY A 43 7.36 -6.61 -13.25
N ARG A 44 7.51 -6.55 -14.58
CA ARG A 44 6.49 -6.92 -15.58
C ARG A 44 7.02 -8.03 -16.51
N PRO A 45 7.18 -9.24 -15.98
CA PRO A 45 7.70 -10.36 -16.76
C PRO A 45 6.72 -10.78 -17.87
N VAL A 46 7.20 -11.58 -18.81
CA VAL A 46 6.33 -12.28 -19.77
C VAL A 46 5.39 -13.20 -18.99
N ALA A 47 4.17 -13.36 -19.50
CA ALA A 47 3.17 -14.21 -18.86
C ALA A 47 3.70 -15.63 -18.57
N GLY A 48 3.60 -16.06 -17.33
CA GLY A 48 4.11 -17.34 -16.85
C GLY A 48 5.55 -17.33 -16.31
N GLU A 49 6.25 -16.20 -16.42
CA GLU A 49 7.58 -16.02 -15.82
C GLU A 49 7.49 -15.27 -14.50
N VAL A 50 8.51 -15.45 -13.66
CA VAL A 50 8.66 -14.73 -12.38
C VAL A 50 9.55 -13.51 -12.61
N GLY A 51 9.04 -12.34 -12.26
CA GLY A 51 9.76 -11.09 -12.41
C GLY A 51 10.57 -10.71 -11.17
N ALA A 52 11.04 -9.46 -11.15
CA ALA A 52 11.79 -8.92 -10.03
C ALA A 52 11.00 -9.02 -8.73
N GLN A 53 11.72 -9.36 -7.65
CA GLN A 53 11.15 -9.40 -6.30
C GLN A 53 10.86 -7.97 -5.84
N PRO A 54 9.62 -7.67 -5.34
CA PRO A 54 9.28 -6.37 -4.83
C PRO A 54 9.85 -6.13 -3.41
N GLU A 55 9.83 -4.89 -2.96
CA GLU A 55 9.79 -4.61 -1.52
C GLU A 55 8.55 -5.27 -0.93
N TRP A 56 8.72 -5.96 0.19
CA TRP A 56 7.64 -6.68 0.84
C TRP A 56 7.76 -6.54 2.36
N PHE A 57 6.64 -6.45 3.04
CA PHE A 57 6.61 -6.36 4.50
C PHE A 57 5.34 -6.98 5.09
N TYR A 58 5.43 -7.33 6.36
CA TYR A 58 4.34 -7.87 7.16
C TYR A 58 3.82 -6.78 8.11
N LYS A 59 2.53 -6.43 7.97
CA LYS A 59 1.89 -5.45 8.87
C LYS A 59 1.35 -6.10 10.13
N GLY A 60 1.01 -7.36 10.07
CA GLY A 60 0.50 -8.11 11.21
C GLY A 60 -0.54 -9.16 10.83
N ASN A 61 -1.12 -9.76 11.85
CA ASN A 61 -2.22 -10.72 11.71
C ASN A 61 -3.58 -9.99 11.73
N GLY A 62 -4.69 -10.74 11.80
CA GLY A 62 -6.03 -10.18 11.81
C GLY A 62 -6.32 -9.16 12.92
N HIS A 63 -5.53 -9.13 13.99
CA HIS A 63 -5.69 -8.13 15.05
C HIS A 63 -5.20 -6.73 14.67
N THR A 64 -4.42 -6.61 13.59
CA THR A 64 -4.02 -5.29 13.06
C THR A 64 -5.05 -4.71 12.10
N ALA A 65 -6.06 -5.48 11.70
CA ALA A 65 -7.12 -5.02 10.81
C ALA A 65 -8.12 -4.15 11.59
N VAL A 66 -8.31 -2.92 11.13
CA VAL A 66 -9.23 -1.94 11.72
C VAL A 66 -10.41 -1.74 10.77
N ALA A 67 -11.63 -1.80 11.33
CA ALA A 67 -12.84 -1.61 10.56
C ALA A 67 -12.95 -0.17 9.99
N PRO A 68 -13.56 0.02 8.81
CA PRO A 68 -13.94 1.35 8.34
C PRO A 68 -14.76 2.10 9.40
N GLY A 69 -14.38 3.35 9.65
CA GLY A 69 -14.98 4.21 10.67
C GLY A 69 -14.38 4.08 12.07
N ALA A 70 -13.66 3.01 12.38
CA ALA A 70 -12.94 2.87 13.64
C ALA A 70 -11.59 3.62 13.58
N ALA A 71 -11.04 3.96 14.75
CA ALA A 71 -9.79 4.68 14.81
C ALA A 71 -8.59 3.81 14.44
N LEU A 72 -7.66 4.35 13.68
CA LEU A 72 -6.30 3.86 13.53
C LEU A 72 -5.46 4.44 14.67
N THR A 73 -4.84 3.57 15.46
CA THR A 73 -4.14 3.99 16.69
C THR A 73 -2.63 4.03 16.44
N SER A 74 -2.07 5.21 16.60
CA SER A 74 -0.61 5.38 16.64
C SER A 74 -0.09 4.95 18.00
N PRO A 75 0.82 3.95 18.08
CA PRO A 75 1.35 3.52 19.37
C PRO A 75 2.22 4.62 19.98
N GLY A 76 2.26 4.69 21.33
CA GLY A 76 2.94 5.76 22.06
C GLY A 76 4.45 5.90 21.81
N PHE A 77 5.08 4.94 21.14
CA PHE A 77 6.49 5.03 20.71
C PHE A 77 6.65 5.50 19.25
N ALA A 78 5.56 5.64 18.51
CA ALA A 78 5.62 6.05 17.11
C ALA A 78 6.05 7.51 16.99
N LEU A 79 6.79 7.81 15.93
CA LEU A 79 7.23 9.15 15.59
C LEU A 79 6.29 9.84 14.59
N ASP A 80 5.44 9.06 13.92
CA ASP A 80 4.44 9.52 12.96
C ASP A 80 3.28 8.53 12.90
N GLY A 81 2.17 8.96 12.31
CA GLY A 81 1.00 8.15 12.00
C GLY A 81 0.31 8.73 10.77
N GLY A 82 0.73 8.29 9.59
CA GLY A 82 0.26 8.79 8.30
C GLY A 82 -0.46 7.73 7.47
N GLU A 83 -1.27 8.19 6.52
CA GLU A 83 -1.98 7.35 5.58
C GLU A 83 -1.13 7.00 4.36
N GLU A 84 -1.41 5.85 3.81
CA GLU A 84 -1.01 5.43 2.47
C GLU A 84 -2.27 4.92 1.74
N PRO A 85 -2.81 5.69 0.77
CA PRO A 85 -4.00 5.29 0.04
C PRO A 85 -3.65 4.21 -0.98
N GLU A 86 -4.22 3.02 -0.80
CA GLU A 86 -3.87 1.84 -1.58
C GLU A 86 -5.09 1.07 -2.08
N LEU A 87 -4.81 0.09 -2.92
CA LEU A 87 -5.69 -1.04 -3.18
C LEU A 87 -5.11 -2.29 -2.54
N ALA A 88 -5.98 -3.15 -2.05
CA ALA A 88 -5.62 -4.45 -1.50
C ALA A 88 -6.37 -5.57 -2.23
N GLY A 89 -5.68 -6.68 -2.45
CA GLY A 89 -6.28 -7.96 -2.81
C GLY A 89 -6.69 -8.71 -1.54
N ILE A 90 -7.87 -9.30 -1.56
CA ILE A 90 -8.41 -10.15 -0.49
C ILE A 90 -8.35 -11.59 -0.96
N TYR A 91 -7.72 -12.46 -0.20
CA TYR A 91 -7.51 -13.87 -0.57
C TYR A 91 -7.94 -14.80 0.55
N VAL A 92 -8.36 -16.00 0.16
CA VAL A 92 -8.58 -17.14 1.05
C VAL A 92 -7.74 -18.31 0.54
N ILE A 93 -7.08 -19.01 1.43
CA ILE A 93 -6.32 -20.20 1.07
C ILE A 93 -7.27 -21.39 1.02
N ALA A 94 -7.37 -22.00 -0.16
CA ALA A 94 -8.21 -23.17 -0.41
C ALA A 94 -7.72 -24.43 0.36
N PRO A 95 -8.54 -25.49 0.47
CA PRO A 95 -8.16 -26.71 1.17
C PRO A 95 -6.89 -27.40 0.64
N ASP A 96 -6.52 -27.16 -0.61
CA ASP A 96 -5.32 -27.69 -1.25
C ASP A 96 -4.08 -26.78 -1.12
N GLY A 97 -4.20 -25.67 -0.37
CA GLY A 97 -3.15 -24.67 -0.21
C GLY A 97 -3.11 -23.61 -1.30
N THR A 98 -4.00 -23.67 -2.28
CA THR A 98 -4.03 -22.68 -3.37
C THR A 98 -4.63 -21.35 -2.91
N PRO A 99 -3.97 -20.20 -3.13
CA PRO A 99 -4.56 -18.89 -2.84
C PRO A 99 -5.65 -18.55 -3.86
N ALA A 100 -6.85 -18.25 -3.36
CA ALA A 100 -7.99 -17.83 -4.16
C ALA A 100 -8.30 -16.36 -3.88
N ARG A 101 -8.16 -15.50 -4.88
CA ARG A 101 -8.54 -14.08 -4.74
C ARG A 101 -10.05 -13.94 -4.71
N VAL A 102 -10.57 -13.37 -3.63
CA VAL A 102 -11.99 -13.08 -3.42
C VAL A 102 -12.39 -11.80 -4.12
N GLY A 103 -11.52 -10.79 -4.10
CA GLY A 103 -11.78 -9.48 -4.70
C GLY A 103 -10.76 -8.43 -4.26
N TRP A 104 -11.15 -7.17 -4.40
CA TRP A 104 -10.32 -6.00 -4.16
C TRP A 104 -11.01 -5.06 -3.17
N ALA A 105 -10.23 -4.34 -2.39
CA ALA A 105 -10.73 -3.32 -1.48
C ALA A 105 -9.87 -2.06 -1.56
N VAL A 106 -10.47 -0.91 -1.23
CA VAL A 106 -9.72 0.29 -0.87
C VAL A 106 -9.02 0.04 0.45
N ALA A 107 -7.79 0.49 0.61
CA ALA A 107 -7.01 0.26 1.82
C ALA A 107 -6.28 1.53 2.26
N ASN A 108 -6.05 1.61 3.57
CA ASN A 108 -5.14 2.56 4.19
C ASN A 108 -4.03 1.77 4.88
N GLU A 109 -2.85 1.82 4.29
CA GLU A 109 -1.64 1.24 4.86
C GLU A 109 -1.04 2.21 5.87
N PHE A 110 -1.69 2.35 7.02
CA PHE A 110 -1.25 3.25 8.09
C PHE A 110 0.18 2.92 8.55
N SER A 111 1.07 3.92 8.55
CA SER A 111 2.51 3.74 8.70
C SER A 111 3.17 4.87 9.48
N ASP A 112 4.41 4.62 9.96
CA ASP A 112 5.30 5.59 10.59
C ASP A 112 6.40 6.02 9.61
N HIS A 113 6.11 7.03 8.80
CA HIS A 113 7.03 7.50 7.75
C HIS A 113 8.29 8.15 8.30
N VAL A 114 8.25 8.71 9.52
CA VAL A 114 9.43 9.29 10.18
C VAL A 114 10.42 8.18 10.52
N THR A 115 9.96 7.07 11.12
CA THR A 115 10.81 5.90 11.42
C THR A 115 11.41 5.31 10.14
N GLU A 116 10.60 5.14 9.09
CA GLU A 116 11.07 4.64 7.80
C GLU A 116 12.17 5.53 7.19
N ARG A 117 12.01 6.84 7.28
CA ARG A 117 12.97 7.82 6.73
C ARG A 117 14.32 7.82 7.43
N ILE A 118 14.38 7.41 8.71
CA ILE A 118 15.65 7.36 9.45
C ILE A 118 16.62 6.38 8.80
N ASN A 119 16.13 5.20 8.44
CA ASN A 119 16.94 4.16 7.80
C ASN A 119 16.01 3.16 7.10
N TYR A 120 16.33 2.80 5.85
CA TYR A 120 15.54 1.82 5.09
C TYR A 120 15.37 0.47 5.80
N LEU A 121 16.35 0.06 6.62
CA LEU A 121 16.24 -1.17 7.42
C LEU A 121 15.16 -1.09 8.51
N TYR A 122 14.62 0.09 8.79
CA TYR A 122 13.50 0.28 9.70
C TYR A 122 12.12 0.17 9.03
N LEU A 123 12.09 -0.20 7.74
CA LEU A 123 10.83 -0.45 7.02
C LEU A 123 9.89 -1.35 7.82
N ALA A 124 10.36 -2.53 8.24
CA ALA A 124 9.53 -3.48 8.99
C ALA A 124 8.97 -2.88 10.29
N HIS A 125 9.76 -2.06 10.99
CA HIS A 125 9.33 -1.36 12.21
C HIS A 125 8.28 -0.29 11.92
N SER A 126 8.41 0.43 10.80
CA SER A 126 7.48 1.49 10.39
C SER A 126 6.14 0.94 9.93
N LYS A 127 6.17 -0.25 9.31
CA LYS A 127 5.01 -0.91 8.70
C LYS A 127 4.23 -1.81 9.67
N LEU A 128 4.83 -2.26 10.77
CA LEU A 128 4.16 -3.09 11.78
C LEU A 128 3.17 -2.22 12.59
N ARG A 129 2.04 -1.91 11.98
CA ARG A 129 0.97 -1.02 12.45
C ARG A 129 -0.39 -1.59 12.06
N GLU A 130 -1.43 -1.01 12.65
CA GLU A 130 -2.80 -1.20 12.18
C GLU A 130 -2.93 -0.83 10.71
N ALA A 131 -3.94 -1.39 10.05
CA ALA A 131 -4.33 -1.06 8.69
C ALA A 131 -5.83 -1.18 8.54
N ALA A 132 -6.43 -0.35 7.70
CA ALA A 132 -7.86 -0.42 7.39
C ALA A 132 -8.07 -0.75 5.92
N PHE A 133 -9.17 -1.44 5.61
CA PHE A 133 -9.58 -1.77 4.25
C PHE A 133 -11.09 -1.96 4.16
N GLY A 134 -11.65 -1.79 2.98
CA GLY A 134 -13.08 -1.78 2.74
C GLY A 134 -13.60 -0.35 2.47
N PRO A 135 -14.90 -0.05 2.78
CA PRO A 135 -15.93 -0.94 3.36
C PRO A 135 -16.54 -1.94 2.38
N GLU A 136 -16.14 -1.91 1.11
CA GLU A 136 -16.65 -2.77 0.05
C GLU A 136 -15.57 -3.67 -0.51
N ILE A 137 -15.97 -4.81 -1.06
CA ILE A 137 -15.13 -5.70 -1.86
C ILE A 137 -15.67 -5.67 -3.29
N LEU A 138 -14.81 -5.23 -4.22
CA LEU A 138 -15.07 -5.32 -5.65
C LEU A 138 -14.74 -6.73 -6.13
N LEU A 139 -15.76 -7.45 -6.64
CA LEU A 139 -15.59 -8.79 -7.18
C LEU A 139 -15.18 -8.73 -8.66
N GLY A 140 -14.45 -9.75 -9.11
CA GLY A 140 -14.01 -9.84 -10.49
C GLY A 140 -12.73 -9.06 -10.78
N ASP A 141 -12.62 -8.54 -12.00
CA ASP A 141 -11.40 -7.87 -12.46
C ASP A 141 -11.32 -6.43 -11.98
N LEU A 142 -10.15 -6.03 -11.53
CA LEU A 142 -9.84 -4.64 -11.23
C LEU A 142 -9.58 -3.88 -12.55
N PRO A 143 -10.12 -2.65 -12.72
CA PRO A 143 -9.71 -1.80 -13.84
C PRO A 143 -8.20 -1.60 -13.89
N ALA A 144 -7.61 -1.65 -15.08
CA ALA A 144 -6.17 -1.47 -15.24
C ALA A 144 -5.69 -0.07 -14.83
N ASP A 145 -6.50 0.97 -15.04
CA ASP A 145 -6.26 2.35 -14.58
C ASP A 145 -7.28 2.68 -13.48
N VAL A 146 -6.80 2.78 -12.26
CA VAL A 146 -7.61 3.15 -11.10
C VAL A 146 -7.15 4.52 -10.61
N ARG A 147 -8.11 5.43 -10.44
CA ARG A 147 -7.89 6.78 -9.94
C ARG A 147 -8.70 7.00 -8.68
N GLY A 148 -8.05 7.48 -7.65
CA GLY A 148 -8.67 7.80 -6.38
C GLY A 148 -8.24 9.16 -5.87
N THR A 149 -8.83 9.55 -4.74
CA THR A 149 -8.47 10.76 -4.00
C THR A 149 -8.26 10.41 -2.53
N SER A 150 -7.14 10.86 -1.98
CA SER A 150 -6.86 10.79 -0.54
C SER A 150 -7.00 12.17 0.08
N ARG A 151 -7.64 12.24 1.26
CA ARG A 151 -7.86 13.47 2.01
C ARG A 151 -7.54 13.28 3.47
N ILE A 152 -7.06 14.35 4.09
CA ILE A 152 -7.03 14.47 5.55
C ILE A 152 -7.98 15.58 5.97
N ARG A 153 -8.90 15.26 6.89
CA ARG A 153 -9.81 16.22 7.48
C ARG A 153 -9.42 16.48 8.93
N ARG A 154 -9.40 17.74 9.30
CA ARG A 154 -9.22 18.22 10.69
C ARG A 154 -10.37 19.15 11.04
N ASP A 155 -11.06 18.87 12.13
CA ASP A 155 -12.24 19.64 12.56
C ASP A 155 -13.29 19.79 11.45
N GLY A 156 -13.46 18.77 10.63
CA GLY A 156 -14.38 18.73 9.48
C GLY A 156 -13.86 19.39 8.19
N ALA A 157 -12.83 20.22 8.26
CA ALA A 157 -12.23 20.86 7.10
C ALA A 157 -11.19 19.96 6.40
N VAL A 158 -11.10 20.01 5.09
CA VAL A 158 -10.02 19.37 4.32
C VAL A 158 -8.75 20.20 4.50
N ILE A 159 -7.72 19.61 5.12
CA ILE A 159 -6.41 20.24 5.30
C ILE A 159 -5.38 19.79 4.27
N TRP A 160 -5.64 18.66 3.63
CA TRP A 160 -4.82 18.11 2.54
C TRP A 160 -5.69 17.23 1.64
N GLU A 161 -5.45 17.30 0.36
CA GLU A 161 -6.11 16.46 -0.65
C GLU A 161 -5.17 16.25 -1.83
N LYS A 162 -5.06 14.99 -2.28
CA LYS A 162 -4.35 14.64 -3.52
C LYS A 162 -5.00 13.49 -4.26
N PRO A 163 -4.96 13.50 -5.60
CA PRO A 163 -5.27 12.31 -6.38
C PRO A 163 -4.14 11.27 -6.21
N PHE A 164 -4.53 9.99 -6.23
CA PHE A 164 -3.59 8.89 -6.36
C PHE A 164 -3.97 7.98 -7.53
N LEU A 165 -2.98 7.29 -8.06
CA LEU A 165 -3.12 6.36 -9.17
C LEU A 165 -2.76 4.96 -8.72
N SER A 166 -3.55 3.98 -9.12
CA SER A 166 -3.30 2.57 -8.89
C SER A 166 -3.80 1.72 -10.08
N GLY A 167 -3.81 0.40 -9.92
CA GLY A 167 -4.06 -0.52 -11.03
C GLY A 167 -2.81 -0.73 -11.89
N GLU A 168 -2.74 -1.85 -12.58
CA GLU A 168 -1.53 -2.29 -13.30
C GLU A 168 -0.99 -1.29 -14.33
N ALA A 169 -1.84 -0.46 -14.94
CA ALA A 169 -1.39 0.57 -15.88
C ALA A 169 -0.47 1.62 -15.23
N ASN A 170 -0.60 1.82 -13.91
CA ASN A 170 0.15 2.79 -13.12
C ASN A 170 1.28 2.17 -12.29
N MET A 171 1.47 0.85 -12.39
CA MET A 171 2.44 0.10 -11.58
C MET A 171 3.68 -0.30 -12.38
N SER A 172 4.80 -0.44 -11.69
CA SER A 172 6.05 -1.02 -12.23
C SER A 172 6.04 -2.55 -12.20
N HIS A 173 5.18 -3.15 -11.37
CA HIS A 173 4.96 -4.59 -11.29
C HIS A 173 3.60 -4.98 -11.85
N THR A 174 3.47 -6.22 -12.33
CA THR A 174 2.15 -6.84 -12.51
C THR A 174 1.63 -7.33 -11.15
N MET A 175 0.31 -7.34 -10.95
CA MET A 175 -0.28 -7.90 -9.73
C MET A 175 0.06 -9.39 -9.59
N ALA A 176 0.05 -10.13 -10.69
CA ALA A 176 0.45 -11.54 -10.68
C ALA A 176 1.89 -11.76 -10.18
N ASN A 177 2.83 -10.85 -10.52
CA ASN A 177 4.20 -10.92 -9.98
C ASN A 177 4.23 -10.62 -8.47
N LEU A 178 3.46 -9.65 -8.01
CA LEU A 178 3.35 -9.33 -6.57
C LEU A 178 2.71 -10.49 -5.80
N GLU A 179 1.61 -11.05 -6.31
CA GLU A 179 0.94 -12.24 -5.76
C GLU A 179 1.89 -13.44 -5.69
N HIS A 180 2.66 -13.70 -6.77
CA HIS A 180 3.66 -14.78 -6.75
C HIS A 180 4.67 -14.59 -5.62
N HIS A 181 5.23 -13.40 -5.48
CA HIS A 181 6.23 -13.12 -4.44
C HIS A 181 5.65 -13.15 -3.03
N HIS A 182 4.36 -12.91 -2.84
CA HIS A 182 3.69 -13.05 -1.57
C HIS A 182 3.42 -14.53 -1.24
N PHE A 183 2.84 -15.28 -2.17
CA PHE A 183 2.41 -16.66 -1.94
C PHE A 183 3.47 -17.73 -2.25
N LYS A 184 4.69 -17.37 -2.64
CA LYS A 184 5.79 -18.34 -2.83
C LYS A 184 6.26 -18.99 -1.53
N TYR A 185 5.85 -18.47 -0.38
CA TYR A 185 6.19 -18.99 0.92
C TYR A 185 5.07 -19.90 1.44
N ASP A 186 5.35 -21.17 1.62
CA ASP A 186 4.39 -22.15 2.18
C ASP A 186 3.81 -21.70 3.52
N LEU A 187 4.56 -20.88 4.26
CA LEU A 187 4.13 -20.21 5.50
C LEU A 187 2.80 -19.46 5.36
N PHE A 188 2.47 -18.96 4.16
CA PHE A 188 1.26 -18.21 3.89
C PHE A 188 0.19 -19.01 3.12
N CYS A 189 0.40 -20.31 2.92
CA CYS A 189 -0.50 -21.16 2.15
C CYS A 189 -1.23 -22.20 3.03
N HIS A 190 -1.52 -21.87 4.30
CA HIS A 190 -2.28 -22.76 5.17
C HIS A 190 -3.78 -22.66 4.88
N PRO A 191 -4.45 -23.79 4.62
CA PRO A 191 -5.89 -23.81 4.31
C PRO A 191 -6.75 -23.07 5.33
N GLY A 192 -7.61 -22.18 4.85
CA GLY A 192 -8.49 -21.37 5.67
C GLY A 192 -7.90 -20.02 6.11
N ASP A 193 -6.63 -19.77 5.88
CA ASP A 193 -6.04 -18.44 6.13
C ASP A 193 -6.66 -17.39 5.18
N VAL A 194 -6.85 -16.18 5.72
CA VAL A 194 -7.28 -15.01 4.97
C VAL A 194 -6.12 -14.03 4.86
N HIS A 195 -5.89 -13.54 3.66
CA HIS A 195 -4.87 -12.53 3.41
C HIS A 195 -5.48 -11.24 2.90
N VAL A 196 -4.97 -10.12 3.40
CA VAL A 196 -5.15 -8.79 2.84
C VAL A 196 -3.77 -8.32 2.42
N HIS A 197 -3.54 -8.23 1.11
CA HIS A 197 -2.26 -7.83 0.54
C HIS A 197 -2.40 -6.48 -0.15
N MET A 198 -1.69 -5.48 0.35
CA MET A 198 -1.68 -4.11 -0.15
C MET A 198 -0.60 -3.96 -1.22
N PHE A 199 -0.90 -3.21 -2.29
CA PHE A 199 -0.06 -3.18 -3.50
C PHE A 199 0.86 -1.96 -3.60
N GLY A 200 0.84 -1.07 -2.62
CA GLY A 200 1.65 0.14 -2.59
C GLY A 200 0.94 1.37 -3.14
N THR A 201 1.58 2.50 -2.94
CA THR A 201 1.17 3.81 -3.46
C THR A 201 2.38 4.69 -3.74
N ALA A 202 2.17 5.77 -4.49
CA ALA A 202 3.14 6.84 -4.66
C ALA A 202 2.64 8.18 -4.10
N THR A 203 1.53 8.17 -3.35
CA THR A 203 0.88 9.38 -2.80
C THR A 203 0.81 9.29 -1.29
N LEU A 204 1.45 10.23 -0.61
CA LEU A 204 1.52 10.33 0.85
C LEU A 204 1.38 11.80 1.26
N SER A 205 0.59 12.10 2.28
CA SER A 205 0.54 13.46 2.87
C SER A 205 1.87 13.84 3.53
N PHE A 206 2.56 12.85 4.08
CA PHE A 206 3.90 13.02 4.65
C PHE A 206 4.90 13.61 3.66
N ALA A 207 4.84 13.24 2.38
CA ALA A 207 5.70 13.78 1.33
C ALA A 207 5.49 15.28 1.09
N ASP A 208 4.32 15.80 1.45
CA ASP A 208 3.97 17.23 1.38
C ASP A 208 4.18 17.96 2.71
N GLY A 209 4.79 17.32 3.70
CA GLY A 209 5.10 17.92 5.00
C GLY A 209 3.89 18.07 5.91
N ILE A 210 2.82 17.32 5.69
CA ILE A 210 1.65 17.32 6.56
C ILE A 210 1.95 16.50 7.82
N GLY A 211 1.88 17.15 8.97
CA GLY A 211 1.88 16.49 10.28
C GLY A 211 0.46 16.17 10.73
N THR A 212 0.18 14.90 10.94
CA THR A 212 -1.10 14.41 11.43
C THR A 212 -1.26 14.62 12.93
N LYS A 213 -2.50 14.65 13.42
CA LYS A 213 -2.83 14.84 14.83
C LYS A 213 -3.99 13.95 15.22
N ALA A 214 -4.10 13.62 16.51
CA ALA A 214 -5.27 12.94 17.05
C ALA A 214 -6.57 13.65 16.64
N GLY A 215 -7.54 12.89 16.17
CA GLY A 215 -8.81 13.37 15.65
C GLY A 215 -8.83 13.73 14.15
N ASP A 216 -7.67 13.77 13.48
CA ASP A 216 -7.66 13.84 12.01
C ASP A 216 -8.36 12.62 11.42
N VAL A 217 -9.07 12.81 10.31
CA VAL A 217 -9.75 11.72 9.61
C VAL A 217 -9.11 11.52 8.25
N PHE A 218 -8.56 10.34 8.04
CA PHE A 218 -8.15 9.87 6.72
C PHE A 218 -9.39 9.46 5.92
N GLU A 219 -9.51 9.96 4.70
CA GLU A 219 -10.60 9.65 3.78
C GLU A 219 -10.01 9.28 2.42
N ILE A 220 -10.22 8.03 2.00
CA ILE A 220 -9.73 7.50 0.73
C ILE A 220 -10.93 7.11 -0.12
N GLU A 221 -11.05 7.72 -1.29
CA GLU A 221 -12.17 7.53 -2.20
C GLU A 221 -11.66 7.06 -3.57
N VAL A 222 -12.28 6.01 -4.09
CA VAL A 222 -12.01 5.47 -5.43
C VAL A 222 -13.36 5.25 -6.11
N PRO A 223 -13.65 5.94 -7.22
CA PRO A 223 -14.96 5.86 -7.88
C PRO A 223 -15.38 4.47 -8.34
N ALA A 224 -14.42 3.54 -8.54
CA ALA A 224 -14.73 2.15 -8.86
C ALA A 224 -15.36 1.38 -7.69
N PHE A 225 -15.25 1.93 -6.46
CA PHE A 225 -15.91 1.46 -5.24
C PHE A 225 -16.96 2.50 -4.84
N GLY A 226 -18.12 2.06 -4.37
CA GLY A 226 -19.25 2.97 -4.09
C GLY A 226 -19.06 3.84 -2.84
N LEU A 227 -18.29 3.36 -1.85
CA LEU A 227 -18.12 3.99 -0.54
C LEU A 227 -16.65 4.31 -0.25
N PRO A 228 -16.35 5.50 0.33
CA PRO A 228 -15.01 5.84 0.76
C PRO A 228 -14.62 5.08 2.04
N LEU A 229 -13.33 4.77 2.15
CA LEU A 229 -12.73 4.30 3.39
C LEU A 229 -12.40 5.52 4.27
N LYS A 230 -12.90 5.53 5.50
CA LYS A 230 -12.65 6.61 6.47
C LYS A 230 -12.22 6.04 7.79
N ASN A 231 -11.15 6.60 8.38
CA ASN A 231 -10.68 6.22 9.71
C ASN A 231 -10.16 7.46 10.44
N PRO A 232 -10.62 7.75 11.66
CA PRO A 232 -10.00 8.76 12.49
C PRO A 232 -8.66 8.28 13.04
N LEU A 233 -7.74 9.20 13.28
CA LEU A 233 -6.46 8.94 13.94
C LEU A 233 -6.63 9.06 15.46
N ALA A 234 -6.20 8.05 16.20
CA ALA A 234 -5.98 8.09 17.65
C ALA A 234 -4.47 8.05 17.97
N ILE A 235 -4.07 8.72 19.05
CA ILE A 235 -2.69 8.74 19.57
C ILE A 235 -2.70 8.41 21.06
#